data_3b2ced5802896c07e2c5615cfa8097b6
#
_entry.id   3b2ced5802896c07e2c5615cfa8097b6
#
_cell.length_a   1.000
_cell.length_b   1.000
_cell.length_c   1.000
_cell.angle_alpha   90.00
_cell.angle_beta   90.00
_cell.angle_gamma   90.00
#
_symmetry.space_group_name_H-M   'P 1'
#
loop_
_entity.id
_entity.type
_entity.pdbx_description
1 polymer ?
#
loop_
_entity_poly.entity_id
_entity_poly.type
_entity_poly.pdbx_seq_one_letter_code
_entity_poly.pdbx_strand_id
1 'polypeptide(L)'
;MVLDYSINKHTSLPVEIVWMQLSRDPNSFWYSNPENNEGWNTTKWATPFSGFRWAIPEYCDFSGKAIYMDADVVVLSDLVELWSHSIEEQCIVVAKTKADITRLCTCVWDCSTAKNVVLPIEQLRKDINSHKTMMNMIENNPQLIEPYQNSYNCVDGEDLAIKDIKILHYSDMGTQFSHKYAIQRVAQEGFSHWFDGKIMPHPRLELVELFDKYYDEALADGYQLDDYRVEPFGVFPKKTHRRYKGNKITRPNDSKSLFSRLFNR
;
A
#
# COMPACT_ATOMS: atom_id res chain seq x y z
N MET A 1 3.36 -12.80 -2.09
CA MET A 1 2.93 -13.88 -2.98
C MET A 1 1.84 -13.44 -3.96
N VAL A 2 0.60 -13.13 -3.55
CA VAL A 2 -0.50 -12.79 -4.49
C VAL A 2 -0.17 -11.57 -5.36
N LEU A 3 0.41 -10.51 -4.77
CA LEU A 3 0.87 -9.34 -5.54
C LEU A 3 1.92 -9.73 -6.58
N ASP A 4 2.95 -10.46 -6.17
CA ASP A 4 4.03 -10.91 -7.06
C ASP A 4 3.47 -11.74 -8.24
N TYR A 5 2.68 -12.76 -7.92
CA TYR A 5 2.01 -13.56 -8.92
C TYR A 5 1.17 -12.71 -9.89
N SER A 6 0.38 -11.77 -9.36
CA SER A 6 -0.49 -10.93 -10.20
C SER A 6 0.30 -9.97 -11.11
N ILE A 7 1.44 -9.44 -10.65
CA ILE A 7 2.36 -8.66 -11.48
C ILE A 7 2.88 -9.53 -12.62
N ASN A 8 3.48 -10.68 -12.32
CA ASN A 8 4.07 -11.57 -13.32
C ASN A 8 3.03 -12.11 -14.30
N LYS A 9 1.80 -12.36 -13.85
CA LYS A 9 0.70 -12.84 -14.70
C LYS A 9 0.26 -11.82 -15.75
N HIS A 10 0.24 -10.54 -15.40
CA HIS A 10 -0.38 -9.52 -16.25
C HIS A 10 0.62 -8.60 -16.95
N THR A 11 1.86 -8.52 -16.48
CA THR A 11 2.83 -7.57 -17.03
C THR A 11 3.61 -8.18 -18.18
N SER A 12 3.59 -7.50 -19.34
CA SER A 12 4.30 -7.92 -20.55
C SER A 12 5.78 -7.50 -20.56
N LEU A 13 6.18 -6.56 -19.70
CA LEU A 13 7.55 -6.08 -19.58
C LEU A 13 8.31 -6.85 -18.50
N PRO A 14 9.64 -6.99 -18.63
CA PRO A 14 10.49 -7.47 -17.55
C PRO A 14 10.34 -6.56 -16.32
N VAL A 15 10.12 -7.15 -15.16
CA VAL A 15 9.95 -6.43 -13.88
C VAL A 15 10.96 -6.94 -12.86
N GLU A 16 11.65 -6.02 -12.22
CA GLU A 16 12.39 -6.27 -10.98
C GLU A 16 11.56 -5.83 -9.80
N ILE A 17 11.30 -6.72 -8.84
CA ILE A 17 10.49 -6.44 -7.64
C ILE A 17 11.41 -6.30 -6.44
N VAL A 18 11.38 -5.12 -5.82
CA VAL A 18 12.11 -4.83 -4.58
C VAL A 18 11.14 -4.83 -3.40
N TRP A 19 11.31 -5.77 -2.49
CA TRP A 19 10.48 -5.88 -1.28
C TRP A 19 11.01 -4.96 -0.17
N MET A 20 10.23 -3.95 0.17
CA MET A 20 10.53 -3.02 1.27
C MET A 20 9.96 -3.57 2.59
N GLN A 21 10.76 -4.34 3.29
CA GLN A 21 10.35 -5.06 4.50
C GLN A 21 11.10 -4.56 5.73
N LEU A 22 10.38 -4.20 6.79
CA LEU A 22 11.01 -3.91 8.08
C LEU A 22 11.90 -5.07 8.52
N SER A 23 13.12 -4.75 8.94
CA SER A 23 14.11 -5.72 9.35
C SER A 23 14.74 -5.34 10.69
N ARG A 24 15.09 -6.33 11.49
CA ARG A 24 15.95 -6.18 12.68
C ARG A 24 17.43 -6.40 12.37
N ASP A 25 17.77 -6.80 11.15
CA ASP A 25 19.14 -6.90 10.70
C ASP A 25 19.75 -5.50 10.49
N PRO A 26 20.80 -5.11 11.23
CA PRO A 26 21.45 -3.81 11.07
C PRO A 26 22.06 -3.57 9.69
N ASN A 27 22.30 -4.62 8.91
CA ASN A 27 22.84 -4.53 7.56
C ASN A 27 21.72 -4.29 6.51
N SER A 28 20.46 -4.47 6.89
CA SER A 28 19.34 -4.23 5.98
C SER A 28 19.15 -2.73 5.73
N PHE A 29 18.90 -2.37 4.47
CA PHE A 29 18.45 -1.01 4.14
C PHE A 29 17.18 -0.60 4.93
N TRP A 30 16.31 -1.56 5.23
CA TRP A 30 15.04 -1.39 5.94
C TRP A 30 15.14 -1.67 7.45
N TYR A 31 16.36 -1.58 7.99
CA TYR A 31 16.62 -1.78 9.42
C TYR A 31 15.84 -0.78 10.29
N SER A 32 15.21 -1.28 11.32
CA SER A 32 14.55 -0.47 12.34
C SER A 32 14.65 -1.14 13.71
N ASN A 33 15.16 -0.42 14.69
CA ASN A 33 15.11 -0.81 16.09
C ASN A 33 14.44 0.30 16.90
N PRO A 34 13.10 0.26 17.07
CA PRO A 34 12.38 1.29 17.79
C PRO A 34 12.69 1.37 19.28
N GLU A 35 13.32 0.33 19.86
CA GLU A 35 13.74 0.32 21.28
C GLU A 35 14.94 1.25 21.51
N ASN A 36 15.86 1.27 20.55
CA ASN A 36 17.08 2.08 20.61
C ASN A 36 17.00 3.34 19.76
N ASN A 37 15.90 3.57 19.02
CA ASN A 37 15.76 4.63 18.01
C ASN A 37 16.84 4.55 16.91
N GLU A 38 17.19 3.34 16.49
CA GLU A 38 18.15 3.09 15.42
C GLU A 38 17.43 2.73 14.11
N GLY A 39 18.03 3.11 12.97
CA GLY A 39 17.47 2.86 11.65
C GLY A 39 16.20 3.70 11.39
N TRP A 40 15.19 3.08 10.76
CA TRP A 40 13.94 3.77 10.46
C TRP A 40 13.09 4.00 11.71
N ASN A 41 12.83 5.26 12.03
CA ASN A 41 11.98 5.65 13.15
C ASN A 41 10.51 5.72 12.71
N THR A 42 9.81 4.59 12.87
CA THR A 42 8.43 4.42 12.40
C THR A 42 7.36 4.72 13.45
N THR A 43 7.74 5.18 14.65
CA THR A 43 6.87 5.23 15.84
C THR A 43 5.60 6.09 15.66
N LYS A 44 5.65 7.12 14.82
CA LYS A 44 4.52 7.99 14.53
C LYS A 44 3.87 7.77 13.17
N TRP A 45 4.33 6.80 12.40
CA TRP A 45 3.75 6.50 11.10
C TRP A 45 2.37 5.82 11.23
N ALA A 46 1.57 5.89 10.19
CA ALA A 46 0.24 5.26 10.16
C ALA A 46 0.33 3.73 10.26
N THR A 47 1.24 3.14 9.50
CA THR A 47 1.73 1.77 9.63
C THR A 47 3.24 1.82 9.80
N PRO A 48 3.89 0.76 10.32
CA PRO A 48 5.35 0.77 10.53
C PRO A 48 6.18 0.95 9.25
N PHE A 49 5.59 0.83 8.09
CA PHE A 49 6.24 0.88 6.78
C PHE A 49 5.68 1.98 5.84
N SER A 50 4.65 2.72 6.26
CA SER A 50 3.96 3.68 5.37
C SER A 50 4.86 4.82 4.85
N GLY A 51 5.97 5.10 5.50
CA GLY A 51 6.92 6.12 5.08
C GLY A 51 7.98 5.65 4.08
N PHE A 52 8.12 4.34 3.85
CA PHE A 52 9.16 3.81 2.96
C PHE A 52 9.04 4.29 1.51
N ARG A 53 7.82 4.57 1.07
CA ARG A 53 7.57 5.09 -0.29
C ARG A 53 8.34 6.35 -0.63
N TRP A 54 8.75 7.14 0.38
CA TRP A 54 9.55 8.36 0.19
C TRP A 54 11.02 8.09 -0.06
N ALA A 55 11.51 6.90 0.25
CA ALA A 55 12.89 6.50 0.01
C ALA A 55 13.14 6.08 -1.45
N ILE A 56 12.10 5.82 -2.24
CA ILE A 56 12.21 5.24 -3.58
C ILE A 56 13.09 6.07 -4.51
N PRO A 57 12.93 7.40 -4.63
CA PRO A 57 13.76 8.18 -5.53
C PRO A 57 15.26 8.05 -5.25
N GLU A 58 15.67 8.14 -3.97
CA GLU A 58 17.08 8.01 -3.59
C GLU A 58 17.55 6.55 -3.66
N TYR A 59 16.70 5.58 -3.33
CA TYR A 59 17.00 4.15 -3.50
C TYR A 59 17.30 3.80 -4.97
N CYS A 60 16.67 4.51 -5.92
CA CYS A 60 16.92 4.41 -7.36
C CYS A 60 18.01 5.39 -7.83
N ASP A 61 18.91 5.88 -6.96
CA ASP A 61 19.96 6.85 -7.25
C ASP A 61 19.45 8.09 -7.99
N PHE A 62 18.22 8.51 -7.73
CA PHE A 62 17.55 9.61 -8.41
C PHE A 62 17.57 9.48 -9.95
N SER A 63 17.36 8.28 -10.45
CA SER A 63 17.41 7.97 -11.87
C SER A 63 16.18 7.19 -12.34
N GLY A 64 15.65 7.55 -13.49
CA GLY A 64 14.55 6.86 -14.14
C GLY A 64 13.23 6.93 -13.39
N LYS A 65 12.40 5.90 -13.58
CA LYS A 65 11.09 5.76 -12.97
C LYS A 65 11.02 4.53 -12.06
N ALA A 66 10.12 4.56 -11.09
CA ALA A 66 9.80 3.41 -10.27
C ALA A 66 8.30 3.35 -9.99
N ILE A 67 7.68 2.16 -10.08
CA ILE A 67 6.31 1.94 -9.61
C ILE A 67 6.37 1.51 -8.16
N TYR A 68 5.64 2.20 -7.30
CA TYR A 68 5.38 1.78 -5.91
C TYR A 68 3.99 1.18 -5.80
N MET A 69 3.89 0.11 -5.03
CA MET A 69 2.62 -0.50 -4.64
C MET A 69 2.65 -0.91 -3.17
N ASP A 70 1.56 -0.70 -2.45
CA ASP A 70 1.35 -1.36 -1.15
C ASP A 70 1.20 -2.88 -1.39
N ALA A 71 1.57 -3.70 -0.42
CA ALA A 71 1.60 -5.17 -0.59
C ALA A 71 0.21 -5.84 -0.61
N ASP A 72 -0.82 -5.08 -0.28
CA ASP A 72 -2.23 -5.49 -0.21
C ASP A 72 -3.02 -5.15 -1.48
N VAL A 73 -2.35 -5.13 -2.63
CA VAL A 73 -2.98 -4.92 -3.93
C VAL A 73 -2.92 -6.18 -4.80
N VAL A 74 -3.81 -6.26 -5.79
CA VAL A 74 -3.82 -7.25 -6.86
C VAL A 74 -3.80 -6.53 -8.20
N VAL A 75 -2.84 -6.86 -9.04
CA VAL A 75 -2.74 -6.36 -10.42
C VAL A 75 -3.67 -7.17 -11.31
N LEU A 76 -4.53 -6.50 -12.08
CA LEU A 76 -5.56 -7.12 -12.93
C LEU A 76 -5.39 -6.81 -14.41
N SER A 77 -4.39 -5.99 -14.77
CA SER A 77 -4.07 -5.64 -16.16
C SER A 77 -2.58 -5.39 -16.34
N ASP A 78 -2.15 -5.27 -17.59
CA ASP A 78 -0.74 -4.97 -17.90
C ASP A 78 -0.31 -3.63 -17.30
N LEU A 79 0.84 -3.63 -16.65
CA LEU A 79 1.45 -2.42 -16.06
C LEU A 79 2.11 -1.52 -17.11
N VAL A 80 2.25 -1.97 -18.36
CA VAL A 80 2.88 -1.21 -19.43
C VAL A 80 2.22 0.15 -19.65
N GLU A 81 0.90 0.22 -19.52
CA GLU A 81 0.18 1.49 -19.66
C GLU A 81 0.51 2.47 -18.54
N LEU A 82 0.58 1.97 -17.29
CA LEU A 82 0.97 2.77 -16.14
C LEU A 82 2.42 3.22 -16.25
N TRP A 83 3.32 2.32 -16.66
CA TRP A 83 4.74 2.61 -16.87
C TRP A 83 4.99 3.63 -17.98
N SER A 84 4.23 3.54 -19.07
CA SER A 84 4.33 4.44 -20.23
C SER A 84 3.65 5.78 -20.01
N HIS A 85 2.98 5.97 -18.86
CA HIS A 85 2.36 7.24 -18.56
C HIS A 85 3.39 8.38 -18.62
N SER A 86 3.08 9.41 -19.38
CA SER A 86 3.92 10.60 -19.47
C SER A 86 3.80 11.38 -18.17
N ILE A 87 4.93 11.79 -17.61
CA ILE A 87 4.98 12.60 -16.40
C ILE A 87 5.37 14.02 -16.81
N GLU A 88 4.58 15.00 -16.45
CA GLU A 88 4.90 16.42 -16.70
C GLU A 88 6.18 16.82 -15.96
N GLU A 89 6.97 17.71 -16.58
CA GLU A 89 8.33 18.07 -16.14
C GLU A 89 8.41 18.51 -14.66
N GLN A 90 7.35 19.16 -14.15
CA GLN A 90 7.29 19.61 -12.76
C GLN A 90 6.82 18.53 -11.77
N CYS A 91 6.23 17.43 -12.26
CA CYS A 91 5.66 16.40 -11.42
C CYS A 91 6.73 15.39 -10.96
N ILE A 92 6.71 15.04 -9.69
CA ILE A 92 7.60 14.05 -9.10
C ILE A 92 6.95 12.65 -9.02
N VAL A 93 5.62 12.61 -9.09
CA VAL A 93 4.87 11.38 -8.91
C VAL A 93 3.55 11.42 -9.67
N VAL A 94 3.19 10.30 -10.28
CA VAL A 94 1.85 10.06 -10.84
C VAL A 94 1.07 9.25 -9.83
N ALA A 95 -0.07 9.78 -9.39
CA ALA A 95 -0.84 9.15 -8.33
C ALA A 95 -2.34 9.43 -8.47
N LYS A 96 -3.16 8.65 -7.75
CA LYS A 96 -4.59 8.90 -7.66
C LYS A 96 -4.87 10.13 -6.80
N THR A 97 -5.59 11.08 -7.38
CA THR A 97 -6.14 12.22 -6.66
C THR A 97 -7.66 12.14 -6.69
N LYS A 98 -8.30 12.31 -5.53
CA LYS A 98 -9.77 12.34 -5.42
C LYS A 98 -10.16 13.27 -4.28
N ALA A 99 -10.95 14.30 -4.58
CA ALA A 99 -11.50 15.22 -3.59
C ALA A 99 -10.43 15.70 -2.57
N ASP A 100 -9.35 16.27 -3.06
CA ASP A 100 -8.22 16.82 -2.29
C ASP A 100 -7.37 15.78 -1.52
N ILE A 101 -7.61 14.49 -1.75
CA ILE A 101 -6.80 13.42 -1.15
C ILE A 101 -5.90 12.79 -2.20
N THR A 102 -4.60 12.87 -2.00
CA THR A 102 -3.63 12.12 -2.79
C THR A 102 -3.37 10.75 -2.18
N ARG A 103 -3.50 9.71 -3.00
CA ARG A 103 -3.27 8.33 -2.58
C ARG A 103 -2.01 7.77 -3.23
N LEU A 104 -0.96 7.61 -2.44
CA LEU A 104 0.34 7.09 -2.87
C LEU A 104 0.49 5.58 -2.62
N CYS A 105 -0.58 4.85 -2.43
CA CYS A 105 -0.54 3.40 -2.22
C CYS A 105 -0.31 2.59 -3.50
N THR A 106 -0.54 3.22 -4.65
CA THR A 106 -0.01 2.83 -5.97
C THR A 106 0.37 4.12 -6.66
N CYS A 107 1.61 4.26 -7.10
CA CYS A 107 2.06 5.47 -7.80
C CYS A 107 3.29 5.19 -8.66
N VAL A 108 3.59 6.11 -9.59
CA VAL A 108 4.80 6.08 -10.40
C VAL A 108 5.66 7.28 -10.04
N TRP A 109 6.86 7.04 -9.56
CA TRP A 109 7.84 8.07 -9.28
C TRP A 109 8.61 8.46 -10.53
N ASP A 110 8.79 9.76 -10.76
CA ASP A 110 9.95 10.26 -11.48
C ASP A 110 11.06 10.50 -10.48
N CYS A 111 12.01 9.56 -10.42
CA CYS A 111 13.06 9.60 -9.41
C CYS A 111 14.00 10.78 -9.63
N SER A 112 14.20 11.21 -10.88
CA SER A 112 15.09 12.32 -11.22
C SER A 112 14.55 13.67 -10.75
N THR A 113 13.28 13.93 -11.05
CA THR A 113 12.59 15.18 -10.67
C THR A 113 12.40 15.26 -9.15
N ALA A 114 12.24 14.13 -8.47
CA ALA A 114 12.07 14.05 -7.03
C ALA A 114 13.31 14.45 -6.22
N LYS A 115 14.51 14.49 -6.82
CA LYS A 115 15.80 14.71 -6.13
C LYS A 115 15.86 15.92 -5.22
N ASN A 116 15.24 17.03 -5.62
CA ASN A 116 15.30 18.29 -4.86
C ASN A 116 14.04 18.53 -4.01
N VAL A 117 13.14 17.56 -3.96
CA VAL A 117 11.82 17.68 -3.32
C VAL A 117 11.67 16.73 -2.15
N VAL A 118 12.11 15.48 -2.32
CA VAL A 118 12.02 14.45 -1.29
C VAL A 118 13.16 14.62 -0.29
N LEU A 119 12.85 14.43 1.00
CA LEU A 119 13.86 14.46 2.05
C LEU A 119 14.87 13.33 1.84
N PRO A 120 16.19 13.60 2.12
CA PRO A 120 17.21 12.56 2.07
C PRO A 120 16.87 11.37 2.98
N ILE A 121 17.24 10.16 2.57
CA ILE A 121 16.98 8.92 3.34
C ILE A 121 17.50 9.01 4.77
N GLU A 122 18.66 9.62 4.98
CA GLU A 122 19.17 9.83 6.34
C GLU A 122 18.23 10.64 7.23
N GLN A 123 17.61 11.68 6.68
CA GLN A 123 16.62 12.48 7.39
C GLN A 123 15.31 11.73 7.54
N LEU A 124 14.84 11.02 6.49
CA LEU A 124 13.65 10.19 6.53
C LEU A 124 13.73 9.14 7.63
N ARG A 125 14.90 8.52 7.82
CA ARG A 125 15.14 7.50 8.85
C ARG A 125 15.10 8.07 10.27
N LYS A 126 15.71 9.24 10.50
CA LYS A 126 15.90 9.83 11.83
C LYS A 126 14.69 10.62 12.31
N ASP A 127 14.02 11.34 11.41
CA ASP A 127 12.89 12.19 11.80
C ASP A 127 11.61 11.38 11.97
N ILE A 128 11.17 11.25 13.21
CA ILE A 128 9.93 10.58 13.61
C ILE A 128 8.68 11.10 12.88
N ASN A 129 8.73 12.35 12.38
CA ASN A 129 7.62 12.98 11.68
C ASN A 129 7.81 12.95 10.15
N SER A 130 8.89 12.37 9.63
CA SER A 130 9.26 12.44 8.21
C SER A 130 8.11 12.08 7.27
N HIS A 131 7.39 11.00 7.55
CA HIS A 131 6.23 10.62 6.73
C HIS A 131 5.14 11.71 6.72
N LYS A 132 4.82 12.31 7.87
CA LYS A 132 3.84 13.40 7.94
C LYS A 132 4.35 14.66 7.25
N THR A 133 5.63 14.97 7.38
CA THR A 133 6.27 16.12 6.71
C THR A 133 6.14 15.97 5.20
N MET A 134 6.45 14.79 4.66
CA MET A 134 6.33 14.51 3.24
C MET A 134 4.88 14.52 2.75
N MET A 135 3.93 13.97 3.51
CA MET A 135 2.51 14.06 3.17
C MET A 135 2.03 15.51 3.10
N ASN A 136 2.35 16.31 4.10
CA ASN A 136 2.00 17.74 4.11
C ASN A 136 2.65 18.50 2.93
N MET A 137 3.87 18.14 2.56
CA MET A 137 4.55 18.75 1.41
C MET A 137 3.79 18.49 0.12
N ILE A 138 3.36 17.25 -0.13
CA ILE A 138 2.55 16.88 -1.29
C ILE A 138 1.19 17.58 -1.26
N GLU A 139 0.50 17.59 -0.13
CA GLU A 139 -0.82 18.23 0.02
C GLU A 139 -0.77 19.75 -0.23
N ASN A 140 0.33 20.40 0.15
CA ASN A 140 0.52 21.84 -0.07
C ASN A 140 1.06 22.19 -1.47
N ASN A 141 1.50 21.19 -2.25
CA ASN A 141 2.08 21.37 -3.57
C ASN A 141 1.44 20.41 -4.60
N PRO A 142 0.14 20.54 -4.88
CA PRO A 142 -0.58 19.62 -5.77
C PRO A 142 -0.01 19.58 -7.19
N GLN A 143 0.71 20.63 -7.62
CA GLN A 143 1.39 20.69 -8.91
C GLN A 143 2.54 19.68 -9.05
N LEU A 144 2.99 19.07 -7.95
CA LEU A 144 4.02 18.02 -7.98
C LEU A 144 3.45 16.65 -8.36
N ILE A 145 2.12 16.55 -8.48
CA ILE A 145 1.43 15.30 -8.71
C ILE A 145 0.73 15.32 -10.03
N GLU A 146 1.04 14.36 -10.88
CA GLU A 146 0.26 14.04 -12.08
C GLU A 146 -0.89 13.09 -11.70
N PRO A 147 -2.15 13.44 -11.97
CA PRO A 147 -3.26 12.53 -11.66
C PRO A 147 -3.39 11.41 -12.69
N TYR A 148 -3.69 10.19 -12.23
CA TYR A 148 -4.09 9.09 -13.09
C TYR A 148 -5.52 8.60 -12.81
N GLN A 149 -6.02 7.71 -13.68
CA GLN A 149 -7.37 7.16 -13.57
C GLN A 149 -7.55 6.30 -12.33
N ASN A 150 -8.74 6.32 -11.72
CA ASN A 150 -9.11 5.55 -10.53
C ASN A 150 -8.85 4.04 -10.66
N SER A 151 -8.90 3.48 -11.87
CA SER A 151 -8.71 2.05 -12.14
C SER A 151 -7.34 1.52 -11.74
N TYR A 152 -6.30 2.36 -11.69
CA TYR A 152 -4.93 1.96 -11.25
C TYR A 152 -4.72 1.95 -9.74
N ASN A 153 -5.70 2.37 -8.96
CA ASN A 153 -5.68 2.29 -7.51
C ASN A 153 -7.12 2.31 -7.01
N CYS A 154 -7.91 1.32 -7.44
CA CYS A 154 -9.28 1.16 -6.99
C CYS A 154 -9.26 0.55 -5.60
N VAL A 155 -9.66 1.30 -4.59
CA VAL A 155 -9.80 0.76 -3.24
C VAL A 155 -11.08 -0.09 -3.14
N ASP A 156 -11.04 -1.11 -2.34
CA ASP A 156 -12.11 -2.12 -2.16
C ASP A 156 -13.47 -1.57 -1.72
N GLY A 157 -13.50 -0.34 -1.19
CA GLY A 157 -14.74 0.41 -0.89
C GLY A 157 -15.30 1.23 -2.05
N GLU A 158 -14.64 1.28 -3.21
CA GLU A 158 -15.12 2.02 -4.39
C GLU A 158 -16.02 1.15 -5.28
N ASP A 159 -17.00 1.80 -5.93
CA ASP A 159 -18.01 1.14 -6.75
C ASP A 159 -17.56 1.08 -8.24
N LEU A 160 -16.40 0.43 -8.48
CA LEU A 160 -15.97 0.07 -9.83
C LEU A 160 -16.29 -1.41 -10.09
N ALA A 161 -16.74 -1.71 -11.30
CA ALA A 161 -16.89 -3.11 -11.72
C ALA A 161 -15.50 -3.76 -11.89
N ILE A 162 -15.35 -5.02 -11.48
CA ILE A 162 -14.04 -5.72 -11.49
C ILE A 162 -13.37 -5.65 -12.86
N LYS A 163 -14.14 -5.77 -13.95
CA LYS A 163 -13.61 -5.71 -15.33
C LYS A 163 -12.96 -4.36 -15.70
N ASP A 164 -13.30 -3.31 -14.96
CA ASP A 164 -12.81 -1.94 -15.21
C ASP A 164 -11.67 -1.58 -14.24
N ILE A 165 -11.33 -2.46 -13.29
CA ILE A 165 -10.24 -2.28 -12.34
C ILE A 165 -8.95 -2.80 -12.96
N LYS A 166 -7.90 -1.99 -12.95
CA LYS A 166 -6.55 -2.37 -13.38
C LYS A 166 -5.67 -2.79 -12.21
N ILE A 167 -5.80 -2.12 -11.07
CA ILE A 167 -5.14 -2.47 -9.80
C ILE A 167 -6.15 -2.32 -8.69
N LEU A 168 -6.46 -3.41 -8.01
CA LEU A 168 -7.35 -3.47 -6.86
C LEU A 168 -6.54 -3.38 -5.56
N HIS A 169 -6.95 -2.50 -4.65
CA HIS A 169 -6.30 -2.29 -3.37
C HIS A 169 -7.24 -2.65 -2.22
N TYR A 170 -6.89 -3.64 -1.43
CA TYR A 170 -7.61 -4.05 -0.23
C TYR A 170 -7.20 -3.15 0.94
N SER A 171 -7.75 -1.94 0.97
CA SER A 171 -7.28 -0.84 1.83
C SER A 171 -7.81 -0.87 3.26
N ASP A 172 -8.86 -1.66 3.54
CA ASP A 172 -9.41 -1.78 4.89
C ASP A 172 -8.70 -2.89 5.67
N MET A 173 -7.85 -2.49 6.62
CA MET A 173 -7.01 -3.41 7.39
C MET A 173 -7.82 -4.49 8.13
N GLY A 174 -9.03 -4.19 8.60
CA GLY A 174 -9.84 -5.18 9.30
C GLY A 174 -10.38 -6.26 8.38
N THR A 175 -10.73 -5.92 7.15
CA THR A 175 -11.31 -6.85 6.18
C THR A 175 -10.28 -7.55 5.32
N GLN A 176 -9.12 -6.93 5.06
CA GLN A 176 -8.04 -7.61 4.32
C GLN A 176 -7.53 -8.88 5.03
N PHE A 177 -7.55 -8.90 6.36
CA PHE A 177 -7.17 -10.08 7.14
C PHE A 177 -8.26 -11.16 7.20
N SER A 178 -9.44 -10.94 6.62
CA SER A 178 -10.47 -11.96 6.48
C SER A 178 -10.24 -12.93 5.32
N HIS A 179 -9.29 -12.62 4.44
CA HIS A 179 -8.94 -13.49 3.32
C HIS A 179 -8.25 -14.77 3.77
N LYS A 180 -8.23 -15.74 2.88
CA LYS A 180 -7.66 -17.07 3.07
C LYS A 180 -6.26 -16.98 3.69
N TYR A 181 -6.03 -17.72 4.76
CA TYR A 181 -4.79 -17.79 5.55
C TYR A 181 -4.39 -16.53 6.33
N ALA A 182 -4.94 -15.35 6.06
CA ALA A 182 -4.55 -14.14 6.78
C ALA A 182 -4.92 -14.19 8.27
N ILE A 183 -6.11 -14.68 8.60
CA ILE A 183 -6.56 -14.85 10.00
C ILE A 183 -5.63 -15.79 10.76
N GLN A 184 -5.27 -16.92 10.15
CA GLN A 184 -4.39 -17.91 10.75
C GLN A 184 -3.01 -17.33 11.01
N ARG A 185 -2.46 -16.58 10.06
CA ARG A 185 -1.14 -15.94 10.19
C ARG A 185 -1.13 -14.93 11.33
N VAL A 186 -2.11 -14.04 11.41
CA VAL A 186 -2.22 -13.05 12.51
C VAL A 186 -2.31 -13.76 13.86
N ALA A 187 -3.08 -14.85 13.95
CA ALA A 187 -3.18 -15.63 15.18
C ALA A 187 -1.86 -16.31 15.58
N GLN A 188 -1.05 -16.74 14.60
CA GLN A 188 0.26 -17.37 14.84
C GLN A 188 1.33 -16.35 15.23
N GLU A 189 1.33 -15.17 14.63
CA GLU A 189 2.34 -14.14 14.87
C GLU A 189 2.07 -13.37 16.18
N GLY A 190 0.82 -13.32 16.64
CA GLY A 190 0.46 -12.67 17.90
C GLY A 190 0.99 -11.25 18.03
N PHE A 191 1.75 -10.95 19.09
CA PHE A 191 2.30 -9.60 19.33
C PHE A 191 3.42 -9.19 18.37
N SER A 192 3.97 -10.10 17.59
CA SER A 192 4.95 -9.78 16.56
C SER A 192 4.32 -9.25 15.28
N HIS A 193 3.01 -9.35 15.14
CA HIS A 193 2.28 -8.75 14.03
C HIS A 193 1.94 -7.27 14.33
N TRP A 194 2.12 -6.39 13.34
CA TRP A 194 1.85 -4.96 13.51
C TRP A 194 0.36 -4.62 13.65
N PHE A 195 -0.53 -5.47 13.11
CA PHE A 195 -1.97 -5.29 13.20
C PHE A 195 -2.53 -6.01 14.42
N ASP A 196 -3.18 -5.26 15.30
CA ASP A 196 -3.84 -5.74 16.53
C ASP A 196 -5.35 -5.45 16.55
N GLY A 197 -5.90 -5.04 15.41
CA GLY A 197 -7.31 -4.68 15.27
C GLY A 197 -8.24 -5.88 15.15
N LYS A 198 -9.54 -5.59 15.12
CA LYS A 198 -10.57 -6.61 14.92
C LYS A 198 -10.61 -7.03 13.44
N ILE A 199 -10.52 -8.34 13.20
CA ILE A 199 -10.75 -8.93 11.87
C ILE A 199 -12.26 -9.05 11.65
N MET A 200 -12.71 -8.57 10.50
CA MET A 200 -14.12 -8.57 10.08
C MET A 200 -14.25 -9.21 8.71
N PRO A 201 -15.37 -9.89 8.42
CA PRO A 201 -15.63 -10.38 7.07
C PRO A 201 -15.64 -9.22 6.06
N HIS A 202 -15.02 -9.42 4.89
CA HIS A 202 -15.08 -8.44 3.83
C HIS A 202 -16.51 -8.35 3.27
N PRO A 203 -17.09 -7.15 3.13
CA PRO A 203 -18.50 -6.99 2.75
C PRO A 203 -18.79 -7.30 1.26
N ARG A 204 -17.76 -7.33 0.43
CA ARG A 204 -17.84 -7.58 -1.01
C ARG A 204 -17.29 -8.97 -1.31
N LEU A 205 -18.19 -9.97 -1.36
CA LEU A 205 -17.79 -11.38 -1.56
C LEU A 205 -17.07 -11.59 -2.89
N GLU A 206 -17.44 -10.87 -3.93
CA GLU A 206 -16.79 -10.96 -5.24
C GLU A 206 -15.30 -10.56 -5.20
N LEU A 207 -14.91 -9.67 -4.27
CA LEU A 207 -13.50 -9.31 -4.09
C LEU A 207 -12.75 -10.35 -3.25
N VAL A 208 -13.42 -11.03 -2.32
CA VAL A 208 -12.86 -12.17 -1.60
C VAL A 208 -12.59 -13.32 -2.58
N GLU A 209 -13.57 -13.68 -3.41
CA GLU A 209 -13.46 -14.71 -4.42
C GLU A 209 -12.33 -14.41 -5.42
N LEU A 210 -12.19 -13.14 -5.81
CA LEU A 210 -11.10 -12.69 -6.68
C LEU A 210 -9.73 -12.90 -6.01
N PHE A 211 -9.57 -12.51 -4.74
CA PHE A 211 -8.32 -12.71 -4.01
C PHE A 211 -8.00 -14.20 -3.87
N ASP A 212 -8.98 -15.01 -3.43
CA ASP A 212 -8.78 -16.43 -3.23
C ASP A 212 -8.44 -17.16 -4.55
N LYS A 213 -9.04 -16.72 -5.66
CA LYS A 213 -8.68 -17.21 -7.00
C LYS A 213 -7.20 -16.95 -7.31
N TYR A 214 -6.71 -15.70 -7.13
CA TYR A 214 -5.31 -15.36 -7.39
C TYR A 214 -4.36 -16.08 -6.44
N TYR A 215 -4.79 -16.30 -5.20
CA TYR A 215 -4.04 -17.08 -4.23
C TYR A 215 -3.87 -18.53 -4.66
N ASP A 216 -4.97 -19.19 -5.06
CA ASP A 216 -4.94 -20.60 -5.50
C ASP A 216 -4.18 -20.76 -6.83
N GLU A 217 -4.31 -19.80 -7.75
CA GLU A 217 -3.53 -19.79 -8.99
C GLU A 217 -2.03 -19.64 -8.72
N ALA A 218 -1.63 -18.75 -7.80
CA ALA A 218 -0.23 -18.58 -7.40
C ALA A 218 0.36 -19.89 -6.85
N LEU A 219 -0.38 -20.59 -5.99
CA LEU A 219 0.05 -21.90 -5.48
C LEU A 219 0.18 -22.93 -6.60
N ALA A 220 -0.75 -22.95 -7.54
CA ALA A 220 -0.73 -23.86 -8.68
C ALA A 220 0.49 -23.60 -9.61
N ASP A 221 0.90 -22.35 -9.74
CA ASP A 221 2.08 -21.94 -10.52
C ASP A 221 3.40 -22.08 -9.73
N GLY A 222 3.37 -22.67 -8.53
CA GLY A 222 4.55 -23.02 -7.75
C GLY A 222 5.03 -21.95 -6.78
N TYR A 223 4.33 -20.83 -6.63
CA TYR A 223 4.62 -19.83 -5.59
C TYR A 223 4.35 -20.41 -4.21
N GLN A 224 5.25 -20.18 -3.27
CA GLN A 224 5.11 -20.70 -1.90
C GLN A 224 5.05 -19.55 -0.90
N LEU A 225 4.16 -19.68 0.10
CA LEU A 225 4.05 -18.66 1.16
C LEU A 225 5.34 -18.48 1.94
N ASP A 226 6.12 -19.57 2.09
CA ASP A 226 7.36 -19.55 2.87
C ASP A 226 8.42 -18.64 2.23
N ASP A 227 8.41 -18.46 0.90
CA ASP A 227 9.31 -17.54 0.20
C ASP A 227 9.06 -16.07 0.55
N TYR A 228 7.87 -15.76 1.06
CA TYR A 228 7.44 -14.41 1.47
C TYR A 228 7.41 -14.24 2.99
N ARG A 229 7.77 -15.27 3.72
CA ARG A 229 7.91 -15.18 5.17
C ARG A 229 9.20 -14.46 5.51
N VAL A 230 9.07 -13.49 6.38
CA VAL A 230 10.21 -12.88 7.08
C VAL A 230 10.15 -13.28 8.53
N GLU A 231 11.30 -13.32 9.19
CA GLU A 231 11.36 -13.45 10.63
C GLU A 231 10.47 -12.37 11.28
N PRO A 232 9.71 -12.71 12.33
CA PRO A 232 8.89 -11.74 13.01
C PRO A 232 9.69 -10.52 13.42
N PHE A 233 9.19 -9.32 13.11
CA PHE A 233 9.87 -8.07 13.45
C PHE A 233 10.10 -7.90 14.96
N GLY A 234 9.37 -8.64 15.76
CA GLY A 234 9.35 -8.55 17.22
C GLY A 234 8.17 -7.70 17.71
N VAL A 235 8.26 -7.23 18.94
CA VAL A 235 7.17 -6.43 19.53
C VAL A 235 7.18 -5.03 18.92
N PHE A 236 6.07 -4.66 18.31
CA PHE A 236 5.86 -3.28 17.84
C PHE A 236 5.61 -2.34 19.03
N PRO A 237 6.14 -1.12 19.03
CA PRO A 237 5.82 -0.13 20.05
C PRO A 237 4.31 0.11 20.13
N LYS A 238 3.75 0.17 21.34
CA LYS A 238 2.30 0.39 21.55
C LYS A 238 1.72 1.60 20.82
N LYS A 239 2.55 2.59 20.49
CA LYS A 239 2.16 3.78 19.72
C LYS A 239 1.88 3.50 18.25
N THR A 240 2.43 2.42 17.69
CA THR A 240 2.16 1.95 16.33
C THR A 240 0.96 1.00 16.30
N HIS A 241 0.61 0.39 17.43
CA HIS A 241 -0.63 -0.37 17.60
C HIS A 241 -1.81 0.60 17.75
N ARG A 242 -2.26 1.17 16.66
CA ARG A 242 -3.54 1.87 16.65
C ARG A 242 -4.63 0.83 16.55
N ARG A 243 -5.48 0.73 17.56
CA ARG A 243 -6.71 -0.06 17.46
C ARG A 243 -7.48 0.43 16.25
N TYR A 244 -7.52 -0.40 15.24
CA TYR A 244 -8.26 -0.12 14.03
C TYR A 244 -9.76 -0.09 14.38
N LYS A 245 -10.42 1.05 14.15
CA LYS A 245 -11.84 1.20 14.43
C LYS A 245 -12.74 0.74 13.28
N GLY A 246 -12.13 0.28 12.18
CA GLY A 246 -12.79 -0.04 10.92
C GLY A 246 -13.24 1.22 10.18
N ASN A 247 -12.80 1.39 8.95
CA ASN A 247 -13.55 2.23 8.03
C ASN A 247 -14.84 1.46 7.72
N LYS A 248 -16.00 2.09 7.87
CA LYS A 248 -17.23 1.49 7.37
C LYS A 248 -17.09 1.48 5.85
N ILE A 249 -16.80 0.32 5.27
CA ILE A 249 -17.02 0.12 3.85
C ILE A 249 -18.54 0.20 3.69
N THR A 250 -19.03 1.37 3.27
CA THR A 250 -20.46 1.54 2.97
C THR A 250 -20.74 0.76 1.71
N ARG A 251 -21.68 -0.21 1.81
CA ARG A 251 -22.17 -0.88 0.61
C ARG A 251 -22.73 0.18 -0.35
N PRO A 252 -22.54 0.05 -1.65
CA PRO A 252 -23.06 1.02 -2.63
C PRO A 252 -24.55 1.34 -2.48
N ASN A 253 -25.34 0.44 -1.90
CA ASN A 253 -26.77 0.61 -1.64
C ASN A 253 -27.13 1.25 -0.28
N ASP A 254 -26.17 1.43 0.63
CA ASP A 254 -26.49 2.00 1.96
C ASP A 254 -26.73 3.50 1.91
N SER A 255 -26.23 4.20 0.88
CA SER A 255 -26.51 5.62 0.66
C SER A 255 -27.98 5.89 0.26
N LYS A 256 -28.64 4.93 -0.41
CA LYS A 256 -30.07 5.06 -0.76
C LYS A 256 -31.00 4.83 0.43
N SER A 257 -30.58 4.09 1.46
CA SER A 257 -31.41 3.81 2.64
C SER A 257 -31.42 4.97 3.65
N LEU A 258 -30.39 5.81 3.67
CA LEU A 258 -30.35 6.98 4.55
C LEU A 258 -31.30 8.10 4.06
N PHE A 259 -31.47 8.27 2.75
CA PHE A 259 -32.41 9.26 2.20
C PHE A 259 -33.87 8.86 2.41
N SER A 260 -34.20 7.56 2.41
CA SER A 260 -35.57 7.11 2.65
C SER A 260 -36.05 7.25 4.09
N ARG A 261 -35.13 7.36 5.05
CA ARG A 261 -35.46 7.55 6.50
C ARG A 261 -35.67 9.00 6.89
N LEU A 262 -35.27 9.96 6.07
CA LEU A 262 -35.43 11.40 6.32
C LEU A 262 -36.75 11.98 5.80
N PHE A 263 -37.48 11.23 4.94
CA PHE A 263 -38.74 11.70 4.35
C PHE A 263 -40.01 10.98 4.84
N ASN A 264 -39.87 10.10 5.86
CA ASN A 264 -41.01 9.45 6.50
C ASN A 264 -41.12 9.86 7.99
N ARG A 265 -41.13 11.16 8.26
CA ARG A 265 -41.62 11.74 9.53
C ARG A 265 -42.53 12.94 9.21
#